data_dda52e7d0492c180de611404b91f722a
#
_entry.id   dda52e7d0492c180de611404b91f722a
#
_cell.length_a   1.000
_cell.length_b   1.000
_cell.length_c   1.000
_cell.angle_alpha   90.00
_cell.angle_beta   90.00
_cell.angle_gamma   90.00
#
_symmetry.space_group_name_H-M   'P 1'
#
loop_
_entity.id
_entity.type
_entity.pdbx_description
1 polymer ?
#
loop_
_entity_poly.entity_id
_entity_poly.type
_entity_poly.pdbx_seq_one_letter_code
_entity_poly.pdbx_strand_id
1 'polypeptide(L)'
;GANHSITLGMCANCIDGWKFGEDEYDYPNPTSAYTNINFYHLDWFGTVDQNQNTCSDIEFSTDFRSQYSYSELVTWGILGSTFDLPPDKKITLKWDSEKLYSSSDNFKIYLYIGESDRYNMQENSSITIDQSDLPLNGDNLPNILVKLGTCADTGVTTTYYKDLDGDGLGSAISHEFCQGNQPNGWVLNNDDIALDCFSNIIDCAGICDGLLE
;
A
#
# COMPACT_ATOMS: atom_id res chain seq x y z
N GLY A 1 15.02 19.58 19.14
CA GLY A 1 15.02 18.63 18.02
C GLY A 1 14.08 19.13 16.95
N ALA A 2 14.46 19.03 15.70
CA ALA A 2 13.55 19.32 14.60
C ALA A 2 12.48 18.21 14.57
N ASN A 3 11.21 18.58 14.58
CA ASN A 3 10.12 17.67 14.34
C ASN A 3 9.83 17.70 12.84
N HIS A 4 9.87 16.54 12.19
CA HIS A 4 9.39 16.36 10.84
C HIS A 4 8.07 15.60 10.88
N SER A 5 7.15 15.89 9.98
CA SER A 5 5.85 15.24 9.91
C SER A 5 5.46 14.96 8.47
N ILE A 6 4.88 13.79 8.26
CA ILE A 6 4.27 13.39 7.00
C ILE A 6 2.79 13.11 7.22
N THR A 7 2.01 13.17 6.15
CA THR A 7 0.58 12.89 6.19
C THR A 7 0.23 11.81 5.17
N LEU A 8 -0.43 10.76 5.62
CA LEU A 8 -0.98 9.72 4.75
C LEU A 8 -2.50 9.64 4.92
N GLY A 9 -3.17 9.15 3.90
CA GLY A 9 -4.60 8.97 3.99
C GLY A 9 -5.22 8.31 2.76
N MET A 10 -6.53 8.14 2.83
CA MET A 10 -7.36 7.71 1.71
C MET A 10 -8.52 8.68 1.53
N CYS A 11 -8.87 8.97 0.32
CA CYS A 11 -10.02 9.80 0.01
C CYS A 11 -10.79 9.30 -1.24
N ALA A 12 -12.08 9.63 -1.32
CA ALA A 12 -12.96 9.13 -2.38
C ALA A 12 -12.58 9.59 -3.80
N ASN A 13 -11.83 10.69 -3.92
CA ASN A 13 -11.42 11.27 -5.20
C ASN A 13 -9.90 11.33 -5.37
N CYS A 14 -9.15 10.67 -4.49
CA CYS A 14 -7.71 10.50 -4.64
C CYS A 14 -7.38 9.43 -5.68
N ILE A 15 -6.16 9.42 -6.17
CA ILE A 15 -5.63 8.41 -7.08
C ILE A 15 -4.45 7.68 -6.44
N ASP A 16 -4.07 6.53 -6.98
CA ASP A 16 -2.97 5.72 -6.46
C ASP A 16 -1.60 6.08 -7.05
N GLY A 17 -1.55 7.12 -7.84
CA GLY A 17 -0.34 7.70 -8.40
C GLY A 17 -0.21 9.14 -7.98
N TRP A 18 0.93 9.74 -8.31
CA TRP A 18 1.17 11.14 -8.01
C TRP A 18 0.14 12.08 -8.65
N LYS A 19 -0.31 13.06 -7.87
CA LYS A 19 -1.21 14.10 -8.32
C LYS A 19 -0.83 15.45 -7.70
N PHE A 20 -0.55 16.41 -8.56
CA PHE A 20 -0.17 17.76 -8.13
C PHE A 20 -1.25 18.42 -7.26
N GLY A 21 -0.84 18.92 -6.10
CA GLY A 21 -1.72 19.56 -5.12
C GLY A 21 -2.49 18.58 -4.21
N GLU A 22 -2.29 17.26 -4.40
CA GLU A 22 -2.74 16.19 -3.49
C GLU A 22 -1.52 15.62 -2.76
N ASP A 23 -0.46 15.30 -3.51
CA ASP A 23 0.80 14.81 -2.99
C ASP A 23 1.83 15.94 -2.99
N GLU A 24 2.24 16.36 -1.80
CA GLU A 24 3.17 17.47 -1.62
C GLU A 24 4.61 16.94 -1.53
N TYR A 25 5.52 17.60 -2.20
CA TYR A 25 6.95 17.33 -2.10
C TYR A 25 7.47 17.58 -0.68
N ASP A 26 8.48 16.82 -0.28
CA ASP A 26 9.18 17.08 0.96
C ASP A 26 10.05 18.34 0.89
N TYR A 27 10.25 18.99 2.04
CA TYR A 27 11.12 20.15 2.13
C TYR A 27 12.59 19.73 2.19
N PRO A 28 13.51 20.53 1.59
CA PRO A 28 14.93 20.25 1.69
C PRO A 28 15.40 20.09 3.14
N ASN A 29 16.20 19.08 3.37
CA ASN A 29 16.76 18.79 4.69
C ASN A 29 17.61 19.94 5.23
N PRO A 30 17.58 20.22 6.57
CA PRO A 30 18.45 21.19 7.19
C PRO A 30 19.94 20.84 7.02
N THR A 31 20.82 21.84 7.12
CA THR A 31 22.27 21.63 7.08
C THR A 31 22.90 21.22 8.42
N SER A 32 22.10 21.13 9.49
CA SER A 32 22.49 20.72 10.85
C SER A 32 21.94 19.34 11.17
N ALA A 33 22.33 18.74 12.29
CA ALA A 33 21.81 17.46 12.76
C ALA A 33 20.28 17.39 12.74
N TYR A 34 19.71 16.38 12.07
CA TYR A 34 18.27 16.22 11.89
C TYR A 34 17.83 14.75 11.88
N THR A 35 16.54 14.56 12.07
CA THR A 35 15.80 13.33 11.71
C THR A 35 14.80 13.69 10.64
N ASN A 36 14.74 12.94 9.56
CA ASN A 36 13.78 13.11 8.49
C ASN A 36 12.94 11.85 8.31
N ILE A 37 11.67 12.03 7.91
CA ILE A 37 10.78 10.99 7.41
C ILE A 37 10.05 11.54 6.19
N ASN A 38 9.97 10.76 5.13
CA ASN A 38 9.25 11.11 3.91
C ASN A 38 8.66 9.86 3.25
N PHE A 39 7.67 10.04 2.38
CA PHE A 39 7.27 8.98 1.44
C PHE A 39 8.28 8.96 0.30
N TYR A 40 8.63 7.76 -0.14
CA TYR A 40 9.61 7.57 -1.20
C TYR A 40 8.97 6.86 -2.40
N HIS A 41 8.89 7.56 -3.54
CA HIS A 41 8.23 7.11 -4.75
C HIS A 41 9.11 7.29 -5.98
N LEU A 42 10.01 6.34 -6.20
CA LEU A 42 10.81 6.32 -7.44
C LEU A 42 9.93 6.04 -8.67
N ASP A 43 8.85 5.29 -8.49
CA ASP A 43 7.87 4.94 -9.53
C ASP A 43 7.04 6.13 -10.01
N TRP A 44 6.95 7.20 -9.21
CA TRP A 44 6.25 8.42 -9.60
C TRP A 44 7.12 9.39 -10.41
N PHE A 45 8.44 9.31 -10.27
CA PHE A 45 9.35 10.22 -10.93
C PHE A 45 9.19 10.20 -12.46
N GLY A 46 8.96 11.36 -13.05
CA GLY A 46 8.72 11.53 -14.48
C GLY A 46 7.30 11.16 -14.97
N THR A 47 6.42 10.67 -14.08
CA THR A 47 5.01 10.46 -14.42
C THR A 47 4.29 11.80 -14.62
N VAL A 48 3.16 11.76 -15.31
CA VAL A 48 2.37 12.94 -15.63
C VAL A 48 0.95 12.74 -15.12
N ASP A 49 0.44 13.69 -14.35
CA ASP A 49 -0.94 13.66 -13.85
C ASP A 49 -1.95 13.99 -14.96
N GLN A 50 -3.24 13.85 -14.66
CA GLN A 50 -4.34 14.15 -15.59
C GLN A 50 -4.39 15.63 -16.05
N ASN A 51 -3.70 16.55 -15.35
CA ASN A 51 -3.61 17.96 -15.70
C ASN A 51 -2.30 18.31 -16.43
N GLN A 52 -1.53 17.32 -16.88
CA GLN A 52 -0.24 17.45 -17.56
C GLN A 52 0.89 18.02 -16.69
N ASN A 53 0.78 17.96 -15.36
CA ASN A 53 1.89 18.24 -14.46
C ASN A 53 2.82 17.03 -14.41
N THR A 54 4.13 17.26 -14.44
CA THR A 54 5.14 16.20 -14.36
C THR A 54 5.71 16.12 -12.96
N CYS A 55 5.75 14.91 -12.39
CA CYS A 55 6.41 14.65 -11.12
C CYS A 55 7.92 14.81 -11.27
N SER A 56 8.52 15.69 -10.48
CA SER A 56 9.95 16.05 -10.57
C SER A 56 10.75 15.65 -9.34
N ASP A 57 10.14 14.98 -8.37
CA ASP A 57 10.79 14.53 -7.13
C ASP A 57 10.43 13.09 -6.81
N ILE A 58 11.13 12.52 -5.83
CA ILE A 58 10.94 11.15 -5.32
C ILE A 58 10.61 11.13 -3.82
N GLU A 59 10.71 12.28 -3.15
CA GLU A 59 10.45 12.45 -1.72
C GLU A 59 9.24 13.34 -1.49
N PHE A 60 8.28 12.86 -0.69
CA PHE A 60 7.01 13.53 -0.47
C PHE A 60 6.68 13.62 1.01
N SER A 61 6.05 14.72 1.40
CA SER A 61 5.50 14.93 2.74
C SER A 61 4.06 14.42 2.88
N THR A 62 3.36 14.22 1.77
CA THR A 62 2.01 13.64 1.74
C THR A 62 1.91 12.52 0.72
N ASP A 63 1.11 11.50 1.03
CA ASP A 63 0.71 10.42 0.12
C ASP A 63 -0.76 10.07 0.40
N PHE A 64 -1.64 10.56 -0.45
CA PHE A 64 -3.06 10.25 -0.41
C PHE A 64 -3.42 9.28 -1.53
N ARG A 65 -4.23 8.27 -1.21
CA ARG A 65 -4.62 7.22 -2.15
C ARG A 65 -6.12 7.11 -2.31
N SER A 66 -6.55 6.44 -3.37
CA SER A 66 -7.94 6.11 -3.60
C SER A 66 -8.50 5.26 -2.45
N GLN A 67 -9.82 5.26 -2.31
CA GLN A 67 -10.47 4.46 -1.29
C GLN A 67 -10.49 2.98 -1.73
N TYR A 68 -9.76 2.15 -0.99
CA TYR A 68 -9.69 0.71 -1.19
C TYR A 68 -10.76 -0.05 -0.41
N SER A 69 -11.02 -1.28 -0.86
CA SER A 69 -11.68 -2.28 -0.03
C SER A 69 -10.70 -2.78 1.05
N TYR A 70 -11.15 -2.95 2.29
CA TYR A 70 -10.30 -3.48 3.37
C TYR A 70 -9.87 -4.94 3.16
N SER A 71 -10.37 -5.61 2.15
CA SER A 71 -9.88 -6.91 1.70
C SER A 71 -8.50 -6.83 1.04
N GLU A 72 -8.11 -5.65 0.58
CA GLU A 72 -6.79 -5.37 0.02
C GLU A 72 -5.81 -4.93 1.10
N LEU A 73 -4.51 -5.09 0.82
CA LEU A 73 -3.44 -4.59 1.68
C LEU A 73 -2.82 -3.35 1.06
N VAL A 74 -3.18 -2.18 1.57
CA VAL A 74 -2.55 -0.93 1.19
C VAL A 74 -1.27 -0.74 2.00
N THR A 75 -0.18 -0.38 1.33
CA THR A 75 1.11 -0.17 1.98
C THR A 75 1.71 1.17 1.58
N TRP A 76 2.00 2.01 2.56
CA TRP A 76 2.82 3.22 2.39
C TRP A 76 4.25 2.92 2.76
N GLY A 77 5.17 3.22 1.84
CA GLY A 77 6.61 3.15 2.07
C GLY A 77 7.15 4.48 2.59
N ILE A 78 7.80 4.46 3.74
CA ILE A 78 8.36 5.64 4.39
C ILE A 78 9.86 5.43 4.55
N LEU A 79 10.64 6.41 4.13
CA LEU A 79 12.08 6.48 4.36
C LEU A 79 12.34 7.30 5.62
N GLY A 80 12.81 6.63 6.66
CA GLY A 80 13.34 7.30 7.86
C GLY A 80 14.85 7.46 7.76
N SER A 81 15.36 8.64 8.02
CA SER A 81 16.79 8.92 8.00
C SER A 81 17.23 9.85 9.15
N THR A 82 18.49 9.76 9.50
CA THR A 82 19.13 10.62 10.49
C THR A 82 20.44 11.17 9.95
N PHE A 83 20.75 12.40 10.31
CA PHE A 83 22.02 13.01 9.95
C PHE A 83 22.67 13.66 11.19
N ASP A 84 23.90 13.31 11.46
CA ASP A 84 24.76 13.88 12.53
C ASP A 84 24.12 13.88 13.93
N LEU A 85 23.28 12.88 14.21
CA LEU A 85 22.71 12.72 15.54
C LEU A 85 23.66 11.93 16.45
N PRO A 86 23.82 12.32 17.74
CA PRO A 86 24.55 11.52 18.71
C PRO A 86 23.99 10.09 18.77
N PRO A 87 24.87 9.07 18.85
CA PRO A 87 24.45 7.66 18.77
C PRO A 87 23.54 7.20 19.95
N ASP A 88 23.51 7.94 21.05
CA ASP A 88 22.64 7.68 22.21
C ASP A 88 21.22 8.26 22.05
N LYS A 89 20.97 9.01 20.99
CA LYS A 89 19.65 9.59 20.76
C LYS A 89 18.69 8.57 20.14
N LYS A 90 17.49 8.55 20.70
CA LYS A 90 16.39 7.73 20.21
C LYS A 90 15.47 8.55 19.31
N ILE A 91 14.82 7.85 18.39
CA ILE A 91 13.82 8.42 17.48
C ILE A 91 12.44 8.08 18.03
N THR A 92 11.56 9.06 18.14
CA THR A 92 10.17 8.82 18.52
C THR A 92 9.27 9.15 17.35
N LEU A 93 8.57 8.13 16.85
CA LEU A 93 7.48 8.26 15.88
C LEU A 93 6.17 8.42 16.66
N LYS A 94 5.35 9.39 16.23
CA LYS A 94 4.06 9.69 16.86
C LYS A 94 2.99 9.83 15.81
N TRP A 95 1.78 9.40 16.14
CA TRP A 95 0.60 9.54 15.28
C TRP A 95 -0.64 9.80 16.13
N ASP A 96 -1.70 10.27 15.49
CA ASP A 96 -2.99 10.51 16.10
C ASP A 96 -3.86 9.24 15.97
N SER A 97 -3.82 8.37 16.98
CA SER A 97 -4.57 7.11 16.94
C SER A 97 -6.09 7.32 16.88
N GLU A 98 -6.61 8.47 17.37
CA GLU A 98 -8.04 8.76 17.32
C GLU A 98 -8.55 8.98 15.89
N LYS A 99 -7.68 9.35 14.96
CA LYS A 99 -8.00 9.51 13.53
C LYS A 99 -7.93 8.20 12.73
N LEU A 100 -7.45 7.13 13.34
CA LEU A 100 -7.22 5.83 12.69
C LEU A 100 -8.37 4.84 12.90
N TYR A 101 -9.58 5.32 13.16
CA TYR A 101 -10.74 4.45 13.33
C TYR A 101 -11.60 4.42 12.06
N SER A 102 -12.12 3.23 11.76
CA SER A 102 -13.13 2.99 10.73
C SER A 102 -14.39 2.43 11.38
N SER A 103 -15.51 2.57 10.70
CA SER A 103 -16.78 1.91 11.09
C SER A 103 -16.76 0.40 10.82
N SER A 104 -15.70 -0.13 10.20
CA SER A 104 -15.53 -1.56 9.93
C SER A 104 -14.78 -2.23 11.07
N ASP A 105 -15.35 -3.28 11.66
CA ASP A 105 -14.73 -4.09 12.73
C ASP A 105 -13.45 -4.84 12.26
N ASN A 106 -13.25 -4.96 10.96
CA ASN A 106 -12.12 -5.66 10.37
C ASN A 106 -10.98 -4.73 9.93
N PHE A 107 -11.12 -3.43 10.16
CA PHE A 107 -10.08 -2.46 9.83
C PHE A 107 -8.88 -2.58 10.77
N LYS A 108 -7.71 -2.78 10.20
CA LYS A 108 -6.43 -2.81 10.92
C LYS A 108 -5.44 -1.87 10.25
N ILE A 109 -4.63 -1.18 11.06
CA ILE A 109 -3.50 -0.39 10.59
C ILE A 109 -2.28 -0.63 11.47
N TYR A 110 -1.17 -0.99 10.83
CA TYR A 110 0.07 -1.37 11.50
C TYR A 110 1.26 -0.59 10.94
N LEU A 111 2.13 -0.18 11.86
CA LEU A 111 3.45 0.35 11.56
C LEU A 111 4.46 -0.79 11.65
N TYR A 112 5.30 -0.92 10.63
CA TYR A 112 6.41 -1.87 10.56
C TYR A 112 7.73 -1.12 10.55
N ILE A 113 8.69 -1.59 11.35
CA ILE A 113 10.08 -1.14 11.35
C ILE A 113 10.94 -2.33 10.93
N GLY A 114 11.59 -2.23 9.77
CA GLY A 114 12.27 -3.38 9.18
C GLY A 114 11.31 -4.53 8.85
N GLU A 115 11.80 -5.76 8.98
CA GLU A 115 11.06 -6.95 8.56
C GLU A 115 10.16 -7.56 9.65
N SER A 116 10.51 -7.38 10.93
CA SER A 116 9.88 -8.14 12.03
C SER A 116 9.07 -7.32 13.00
N ASP A 117 9.45 -6.10 13.26
CA ASP A 117 8.85 -5.29 14.31
C ASP A 117 7.60 -4.58 13.80
N ARG A 118 6.46 -4.85 14.44
CA ARG A 118 5.17 -4.32 14.03
C ARG A 118 4.36 -3.81 15.23
N TYR A 119 3.69 -2.69 15.04
CA TYR A 119 2.97 -1.98 16.07
C TYR A 119 1.55 -1.65 15.61
N ASN A 120 0.55 -2.06 16.38
CA ASN A 120 -0.84 -1.69 16.14
C ASN A 120 -1.00 -0.18 16.38
N MET A 121 -1.28 0.58 15.33
CA MET A 121 -1.39 2.03 15.40
C MET A 121 -2.68 2.51 16.05
N GLN A 122 -3.71 1.67 16.13
CA GLN A 122 -4.97 1.98 16.80
C GLN A 122 -4.87 1.85 18.32
N GLU A 123 -3.98 0.98 18.82
CA GLU A 123 -3.76 0.76 20.25
C GLU A 123 -2.65 1.63 20.83
N ASN A 124 -1.76 2.10 19.99
CA ASN A 124 -0.62 2.92 20.36
C ASN A 124 -0.73 4.30 19.67
N SER A 125 -0.14 5.32 20.26
CA SER A 125 -0.02 6.65 19.67
C SER A 125 1.44 7.06 19.42
N SER A 126 2.39 6.23 19.83
CA SER A 126 3.81 6.45 19.59
C SER A 126 4.63 5.19 19.82
N ILE A 127 5.80 5.16 19.19
CA ILE A 127 6.90 4.23 19.49
C ILE A 127 8.21 4.99 19.62
N THR A 128 9.16 4.44 20.36
CA THR A 128 10.51 4.97 20.43
C THR A 128 11.49 3.86 20.08
N ILE A 129 12.34 4.12 19.10
CA ILE A 129 13.31 3.19 18.54
C ILE A 129 14.72 3.74 18.66
N ASP A 130 15.71 2.87 18.64
CA ASP A 130 17.11 3.26 18.50
C ASP A 130 17.41 3.63 17.03
N GLN A 131 18.41 4.46 16.81
CA GLN A 131 18.81 4.83 15.43
C GLN A 131 19.24 3.61 14.62
N SER A 132 19.81 2.60 15.29
CA SER A 132 20.23 1.33 14.66
C SER A 132 19.05 0.47 14.17
N ASP A 133 17.84 0.72 14.67
CA ASP A 133 16.63 -0.02 14.28
C ASP A 133 16.06 0.51 12.97
N LEU A 134 16.47 1.71 12.54
CA LEU A 134 16.22 2.15 11.16
C LEU A 134 17.24 1.46 10.25
N PRO A 135 16.83 0.50 9.43
CA PRO A 135 17.74 -0.17 8.51
C PRO A 135 18.42 0.89 7.63
N LEU A 136 19.74 0.93 7.66
CA LEU A 136 20.54 1.72 6.72
C LEU A 136 20.44 1.03 5.36
N ASN A 137 19.40 1.34 4.61
CA ASN A 137 19.28 0.85 3.24
C ASN A 137 20.16 1.72 2.36
N GLY A 138 21.32 1.18 1.95
CA GLY A 138 22.20 1.82 0.99
C GLY A 138 21.55 2.10 -0.38
N ASP A 139 20.34 1.60 -0.57
CA ASP A 139 19.56 1.68 -1.81
C ASP A 139 18.38 2.66 -1.75
N ASN A 140 18.26 3.49 -0.71
CA ASN A 140 17.15 4.43 -0.50
C ASN A 140 15.76 3.75 -0.57
N LEU A 141 15.64 2.53 -0.10
CA LEU A 141 14.36 1.83 -0.02
C LEU A 141 13.63 2.19 1.28
N PRO A 142 12.30 2.21 1.28
CA PRO A 142 11.52 2.42 2.48
C PRO A 142 11.91 1.42 3.59
N ASN A 143 12.21 1.93 4.77
CA ASN A 143 12.60 1.15 5.95
C ASN A 143 11.52 1.15 7.04
N ILE A 144 10.49 1.96 6.83
CA ILE A 144 9.28 2.01 7.64
C ILE A 144 8.10 1.78 6.69
N LEU A 145 7.18 0.90 7.07
CA LEU A 145 5.96 0.66 6.31
C LEU A 145 4.74 0.93 7.17
N VAL A 146 3.74 1.59 6.62
CA VAL A 146 2.40 1.63 7.20
C VAL A 146 1.51 0.74 6.33
N LYS A 147 0.90 -0.28 6.94
CA LYS A 147 0.02 -1.23 6.26
C LYS A 147 -1.40 -1.11 6.78
N LEU A 148 -2.35 -1.08 5.86
CA LEU A 148 -3.78 -0.97 6.14
C LEU A 148 -4.55 -2.07 5.39
N GLY A 149 -5.46 -2.73 6.10
CA GLY A 149 -6.29 -3.81 5.57
C GLY A 149 -6.61 -4.86 6.63
N THR A 150 -7.41 -5.86 6.30
CA THR A 150 -7.80 -6.93 7.24
C THR A 150 -6.61 -7.80 7.66
N CYS A 151 -5.57 -7.89 6.84
CA CYS A 151 -4.31 -8.61 7.12
C CYS A 151 -3.12 -7.67 7.39
N ALA A 152 -3.36 -6.42 7.77
CA ALA A 152 -2.27 -5.49 8.04
C ALA A 152 -1.34 -5.94 9.19
N ASP A 153 -1.83 -6.80 10.09
CA ASP A 153 -1.09 -7.39 11.19
C ASP A 153 -0.15 -8.52 10.76
N THR A 154 -0.46 -9.22 9.69
CA THR A 154 0.37 -10.32 9.15
C THR A 154 1.15 -9.91 7.91
N GLY A 155 0.60 -8.99 7.13
CA GLY A 155 1.11 -8.59 5.83
C GLY A 155 0.98 -9.67 4.76
N VAL A 156 0.16 -10.71 4.99
CA VAL A 156 0.03 -11.87 4.09
C VAL A 156 -1.13 -11.67 3.14
N THR A 157 -0.80 -11.58 1.86
CA THR A 157 -1.75 -11.56 0.74
C THR A 157 -1.74 -12.88 -0.02
N THR A 158 -2.75 -13.09 -0.83
CA THR A 158 -2.87 -14.22 -1.74
C THR A 158 -3.40 -13.73 -3.08
N THR A 159 -2.84 -14.21 -4.17
CA THR A 159 -3.32 -13.91 -5.52
C THR A 159 -4.61 -14.67 -5.78
N TYR A 160 -5.61 -13.95 -6.21
CA TYR A 160 -6.90 -14.46 -6.66
C TYR A 160 -7.14 -14.06 -8.12
N TYR A 161 -7.99 -14.80 -8.79
CA TYR A 161 -8.31 -14.64 -10.19
C TYR A 161 -9.80 -14.34 -10.36
N LYS A 162 -10.10 -13.42 -11.28
CA LYS A 162 -11.48 -12.98 -11.51
C LYS A 162 -12.27 -14.09 -12.21
N ASP A 163 -13.32 -14.56 -11.55
CA ASP A 163 -14.37 -15.41 -12.10
C ASP A 163 -15.37 -14.49 -12.82
N LEU A 164 -15.44 -14.61 -14.15
CA LEU A 164 -16.18 -13.67 -14.99
C LEU A 164 -17.63 -14.12 -15.25
N ASP A 165 -17.87 -15.44 -15.32
CA ASP A 165 -19.18 -16.02 -15.63
C ASP A 165 -19.82 -16.76 -14.45
N GLY A 166 -19.09 -16.91 -13.34
CA GLY A 166 -19.59 -17.45 -12.08
C GLY A 166 -19.54 -18.97 -11.96
N ASP A 167 -18.70 -19.64 -12.77
CA ASP A 167 -18.57 -21.10 -12.78
C ASP A 167 -17.59 -21.64 -11.72
N GLY A 168 -16.85 -20.74 -11.04
CA GLY A 168 -15.86 -21.08 -10.03
C GLY A 168 -14.43 -21.23 -10.58
N LEU A 169 -14.21 -20.96 -11.87
CA LEU A 169 -12.89 -20.90 -12.49
C LEU A 169 -12.49 -19.45 -12.75
N GLY A 170 -11.22 -19.15 -12.53
CA GLY A 170 -10.69 -17.81 -12.66
C GLY A 170 -10.04 -17.57 -14.01
N SER A 171 -10.22 -16.36 -14.52
CA SER A 171 -9.60 -15.85 -15.74
C SER A 171 -8.12 -15.50 -15.54
N ALA A 172 -7.47 -14.94 -16.56
CA ALA A 172 -6.10 -14.41 -16.43
C ALA A 172 -6.04 -13.07 -15.65
N ILE A 173 -7.17 -12.47 -15.29
CA ILE A 173 -7.22 -11.24 -14.49
C ILE A 173 -6.98 -11.59 -13.03
N SER A 174 -5.85 -11.15 -12.48
CA SER A 174 -5.47 -11.44 -11.09
C SER A 174 -5.38 -10.19 -10.23
N HIS A 175 -5.60 -10.37 -8.93
CA HIS A 175 -5.40 -9.33 -7.92
C HIS A 175 -5.00 -9.96 -6.58
N GLU A 176 -4.30 -9.20 -5.75
CA GLU A 176 -3.90 -9.65 -4.41
C GLU A 176 -4.88 -9.13 -3.36
N PHE A 177 -5.41 -10.05 -2.56
CA PHE A 177 -6.23 -9.72 -1.41
C PHE A 177 -5.65 -10.32 -0.13
N CYS A 178 -6.02 -9.78 1.00
CA CYS A 178 -5.81 -10.43 2.30
C CYS A 178 -6.41 -11.84 2.26
N GLN A 179 -5.63 -12.84 2.63
CA GLN A 179 -6.02 -14.23 2.54
C GLN A 179 -7.38 -14.51 3.21
N GLY A 180 -8.31 -15.07 2.46
CA GLY A 180 -9.66 -15.41 2.94
C GLY A 180 -10.64 -14.23 3.00
N ASN A 181 -10.25 -13.05 2.53
CA ASN A 181 -11.08 -11.85 2.51
C ASN A 181 -11.36 -11.31 1.10
N GLN A 182 -11.12 -12.12 0.06
CA GLN A 182 -11.39 -11.72 -1.32
C GLN A 182 -12.89 -11.43 -1.53
N PRO A 183 -13.24 -10.45 -2.37
CA PRO A 183 -14.63 -10.19 -2.75
C PRO A 183 -15.25 -11.36 -3.53
N ASN A 184 -16.58 -11.43 -3.58
CA ASN A 184 -17.27 -12.40 -4.41
C ASN A 184 -16.85 -12.29 -5.88
N GLY A 185 -16.74 -13.42 -6.57
CA GLY A 185 -16.29 -13.49 -7.96
C GLY A 185 -14.76 -13.42 -8.11
N TRP A 186 -14.03 -13.81 -7.04
CA TRP A 186 -12.59 -14.03 -7.08
C TRP A 186 -12.27 -15.41 -6.49
N VAL A 187 -11.51 -16.21 -7.23
CA VAL A 187 -11.18 -17.61 -6.92
C VAL A 187 -9.68 -17.84 -6.89
N LEU A 188 -9.22 -18.97 -6.35
CA LEU A 188 -7.80 -19.28 -6.19
C LEU A 188 -7.13 -19.89 -7.43
N ASN A 189 -7.92 -20.38 -8.38
CA ASN A 189 -7.42 -20.96 -9.62
C ASN A 189 -7.55 -20.00 -10.80
N ASN A 190 -6.82 -20.24 -11.87
CA ASN A 190 -6.89 -19.52 -13.14
C ASN A 190 -7.16 -20.48 -14.32
N ASP A 191 -8.02 -21.44 -14.09
CA ASP A 191 -8.26 -22.58 -15.00
C ASP A 191 -9.37 -22.31 -16.02
N ASP A 192 -9.97 -21.11 -16.01
CA ASP A 192 -11.03 -20.73 -16.96
C ASP A 192 -10.47 -20.59 -18.38
N ILE A 193 -10.89 -21.47 -19.25
CA ILE A 193 -10.53 -21.50 -20.67
C ILE A 193 -11.58 -20.82 -21.57
N ALA A 194 -12.74 -20.49 -21.01
CA ALA A 194 -13.90 -19.98 -21.76
C ALA A 194 -14.64 -18.90 -20.98
N LEU A 195 -14.01 -17.72 -20.82
CA LEU A 195 -14.34 -16.61 -19.95
C LEU A 195 -15.80 -16.15 -19.85
N ASP A 196 -16.61 -16.47 -20.85
CA ASP A 196 -18.03 -16.12 -20.96
C ASP A 196 -18.90 -17.38 -21.09
N CYS A 197 -18.40 -18.55 -20.65
CA CYS A 197 -19.07 -19.83 -20.86
C CYS A 197 -19.08 -20.67 -19.58
N PHE A 198 -20.10 -20.50 -18.76
CA PHE A 198 -20.29 -21.17 -17.47
C PHE A 198 -20.06 -22.70 -17.47
N SER A 199 -20.35 -23.37 -18.58
CA SER A 199 -20.13 -24.82 -18.70
C SER A 199 -18.72 -25.19 -19.13
N ASN A 200 -17.92 -24.23 -19.61
CA ASN A 200 -16.62 -24.43 -20.28
C ASN A 200 -16.66 -25.40 -21.48
N ILE A 201 -17.84 -25.63 -22.03
CA ILE A 201 -18.03 -26.47 -23.22
C ILE A 201 -18.19 -25.56 -24.42
N ILE A 202 -17.18 -25.56 -25.29
CA ILE A 202 -17.16 -24.77 -26.52
C ILE A 202 -17.18 -25.71 -27.69
N ASP A 203 -18.06 -25.47 -28.69
CA ASP A 203 -18.09 -26.21 -29.94
C ASP A 203 -16.94 -25.80 -30.88
N CYS A 204 -16.80 -26.50 -32.01
CA CYS A 204 -15.73 -26.21 -33.00
C CYS A 204 -15.88 -24.82 -33.69
N ALA A 205 -17.01 -24.15 -33.53
CA ALA A 205 -17.22 -22.78 -34.00
C ALA A 205 -16.93 -21.73 -32.90
N GLY A 206 -16.55 -22.15 -31.68
CA GLY A 206 -16.27 -21.27 -30.55
C GLY A 206 -17.53 -20.80 -29.81
N ILE A 207 -18.65 -21.51 -29.95
CA ILE A 207 -19.94 -21.18 -29.33
C ILE A 207 -20.09 -21.99 -28.02
N CYS A 208 -20.35 -21.27 -26.92
CA CYS A 208 -20.64 -21.88 -25.63
C CYS A 208 -21.90 -22.74 -25.71
N ASP A 209 -21.82 -23.98 -25.22
CA ASP A 209 -22.88 -25.00 -25.26
C ASP A 209 -23.45 -25.24 -26.66
N GLY A 210 -22.66 -24.96 -27.71
CA GLY A 210 -23.03 -25.20 -29.10
C GLY A 210 -23.24 -26.67 -29.36
N LEU A 211 -24.11 -26.99 -30.32
CA LEU A 211 -24.34 -28.37 -30.75
C LEU A 211 -23.09 -28.82 -31.53
N LEU A 212 -22.38 -29.82 -31.00
CA LEU A 212 -21.32 -30.50 -31.73
C LEU A 212 -21.96 -31.27 -32.87
N GLU A 213 -21.95 -30.76 -34.10
CA GLU A 213 -22.25 -31.49 -35.33
C GLU A 213 -20.94 -31.91 -36.04
#